data_d6db04ee2df911585ae348792bf63462
#
_entry.id   d6db04ee2df911585ae348792bf63462
#
_cell.length_a   1.000
_cell.length_b   1.000
_cell.length_c   1.000
_cell.angle_alpha   90.00
_cell.angle_beta   90.00
_cell.angle_gamma   90.00
#
_symmetry.space_group_name_H-M   'P 1'
#
loop_
_entity.id
_entity.type
_entity.pdbx_description
1 polymer ?
#
loop_
_entity_poly.entity_id
_entity_poly.type
_entity_poly.pdbx_seq_one_letter_code
_entity_poly.pdbx_strand_id
1 'polypeptide(L)'
;MNRVFREEKKYLIGTAEALQRSHLLGQVMREDPHNGVHGYRIRSLYFDTVYDEDYHEKLAGIETRRKIRLRCYDPAAGYAMLEMKQKQGASQLKRSLRVTREVAQRLITGDYIPLLQSREAFAAECYALMQSRCYRPKAIVEYDRKAFIAKENKIRVTFDSRIVATESSFDLFDERLNMAPVLDPGAVVMEVKYNGFLLDYIRRMINTVDQSELSVSKYMLARQNGYRYRL
;
A
#
# COMPACT_ATOMS: atom_id res chain seq x y z
N MET A 1 24.45 -8.17 -16.04
CA MET A 1 23.35 -7.44 -15.38
C MET A 1 23.04 -8.15 -14.07
N ASN A 2 23.44 -7.60 -12.90
CA ASN A 2 23.21 -8.25 -11.62
C ASN A 2 21.70 -8.16 -11.28
N ARG A 3 20.98 -9.28 -11.32
CA ARG A 3 19.61 -9.37 -10.82
C ARG A 3 19.62 -9.30 -9.30
N VAL A 4 19.25 -8.18 -8.74
CA VAL A 4 19.03 -8.05 -7.30
C VAL A 4 17.61 -8.53 -7.00
N PHE A 5 17.48 -9.66 -6.33
CA PHE A 5 16.18 -10.15 -5.88
C PHE A 5 15.73 -9.33 -4.68
N ARG A 6 14.59 -8.66 -4.84
CA ARG A 6 13.93 -7.94 -3.75
C ARG A 6 12.86 -8.82 -3.14
N GLU A 7 13.00 -9.11 -1.87
CA GLU A 7 12.01 -9.84 -1.09
C GLU A 7 11.09 -8.90 -0.32
N GLU A 8 9.84 -9.31 -0.14
CA GLU A 8 8.81 -8.61 0.63
C GLU A 8 8.01 -9.66 1.40
N LYS A 9 8.19 -9.69 2.72
CA LYS A 9 7.49 -10.59 3.64
C LYS A 9 6.58 -9.80 4.56
N LYS A 10 5.41 -10.37 4.90
CA LYS A 10 4.42 -9.72 5.76
C LYS A 10 3.99 -10.67 6.86
N TYR A 11 3.77 -10.12 8.04
CA TYR A 11 3.37 -10.85 9.23
C TYR A 11 2.26 -10.09 9.94
N LEU A 12 1.31 -10.80 10.52
CA LEU A 12 0.32 -10.23 11.43
C LEU A 12 0.81 -10.44 12.85
N ILE A 13 0.95 -9.34 13.59
CA ILE A 13 1.46 -9.33 14.96
C ILE A 13 0.55 -8.51 15.85
N GLY A 14 0.63 -8.69 17.17
CA GLY A 14 -0.07 -7.87 18.13
C GLY A 14 0.58 -6.50 18.36
N THR A 15 -0.19 -5.55 18.89
CA THR A 15 0.30 -4.19 19.20
C THR A 15 1.47 -4.20 20.18
N ALA A 16 1.42 -5.02 21.25
CA ALA A 16 2.50 -5.13 22.23
C ALA A 16 3.80 -5.60 21.59
N GLU A 17 3.72 -6.62 20.73
CA GLU A 17 4.84 -7.16 19.99
C GLU A 17 5.40 -6.13 18.98
N ALA A 18 4.54 -5.39 18.29
CA ALA A 18 4.95 -4.32 17.38
C ALA A 18 5.71 -3.20 18.11
N LEU A 19 5.27 -2.81 19.32
CA LEU A 19 5.94 -1.82 20.14
C LEU A 19 7.32 -2.30 20.58
N GLN A 20 7.43 -3.53 21.09
CA GLN A 20 8.68 -4.14 21.50
C GLN A 20 9.70 -4.18 20.34
N ARG A 21 9.26 -4.70 19.17
CA ARG A 21 10.12 -4.78 17.98
C ARG A 21 10.50 -3.40 17.45
N SER A 22 9.58 -2.44 17.45
CA SER A 22 9.88 -1.07 17.05
C SER A 22 10.95 -0.44 17.95
N HIS A 23 10.89 -0.68 19.26
CA HIS A 23 11.90 -0.19 20.20
C HIS A 23 13.27 -0.80 19.90
N LEU A 24 13.34 -2.12 19.72
CA LEU A 24 14.59 -2.83 19.39
C LEU A 24 15.20 -2.35 18.07
N LEU A 25 14.35 -2.24 17.02
CA LEU A 25 14.81 -1.78 15.70
C LEU A 25 15.28 -0.32 15.72
N GLY A 26 14.66 0.55 16.53
CA GLY A 26 15.08 1.94 16.70
C GLY A 26 16.49 2.11 17.27
N GLN A 27 17.04 1.08 17.94
CA GLN A 27 18.41 1.12 18.47
C GLN A 27 19.47 0.85 17.40
N VAL A 28 19.12 0.18 16.30
CA VAL A 28 20.08 -0.30 15.29
C VAL A 28 19.76 0.16 13.86
N MET A 29 18.53 0.57 13.60
CA MET A 29 18.09 1.09 12.31
C MET A 29 17.73 2.55 12.42
N ARG A 30 17.88 3.28 11.33
CA ARG A 30 17.42 4.66 11.25
C ARG A 30 15.89 4.69 11.10
N GLU A 31 15.23 5.51 11.91
CA GLU A 31 13.82 5.82 11.70
C GLU A 31 13.59 6.56 10.36
N ASP A 32 12.46 6.28 9.71
CA ASP A 32 12.03 7.07 8.54
C ASP A 32 11.84 8.53 8.99
N PRO A 33 12.38 9.53 8.25
CA PRO A 33 12.25 10.94 8.62
C PRO A 33 10.81 11.44 8.79
N HIS A 34 9.83 10.71 8.22
CA HIS A 34 8.42 11.05 8.36
C HIS A 34 7.76 10.46 9.61
N ASN A 35 8.47 9.62 10.38
CA ASN A 35 7.91 9.08 11.60
C ASN A 35 7.66 10.21 12.62
N GLY A 36 6.39 10.38 13.03
CA GLY A 36 6.04 11.03 14.27
C GLY A 36 6.01 10.03 15.43
N VAL A 37 5.53 10.43 16.58
CA VAL A 37 5.42 9.57 17.78
C VAL A 37 4.66 8.26 17.45
N HIS A 38 3.57 8.38 16.71
CA HIS A 38 2.73 7.24 16.30
C HIS A 38 2.97 6.79 14.83
N GLY A 39 4.04 7.28 14.19
CA GLY A 39 4.27 7.10 12.77
C GLY A 39 3.64 8.20 11.92
N TYR A 40 3.31 7.90 10.66
CA TYR A 40 2.66 8.82 9.74
C TYR A 40 1.48 8.14 9.05
N ARG A 41 0.47 8.94 8.74
CA ARG A 41 -0.73 8.48 8.06
C ARG A 41 -0.46 8.18 6.59
N ILE A 42 -1.08 7.13 6.08
CA ILE A 42 -1.10 6.82 4.66
C ILE A 42 -2.55 6.54 4.27
N ARG A 43 -3.07 7.31 3.32
CA ARG A 43 -4.38 7.09 2.73
C ARG A 43 -4.22 6.75 1.25
N SER A 44 -4.92 5.74 0.78
CA SER A 44 -4.84 5.29 -0.61
C SER A 44 -6.22 4.93 -1.14
N LEU A 45 -6.62 5.54 -2.24
CA LEU A 45 -7.79 5.14 -3.03
C LEU A 45 -7.34 4.13 -4.07
N TYR A 46 -7.91 2.94 -4.05
CA TYR A 46 -7.65 1.89 -5.03
C TYR A 46 -8.67 1.93 -6.16
N PHE A 47 -8.15 1.75 -7.37
CA PHE A 47 -8.94 1.57 -8.58
C PHE A 47 -8.94 0.10 -8.98
N ASP A 48 -10.03 -0.33 -9.59
CA ASP A 48 -10.17 -1.64 -10.23
C ASP A 48 -11.13 -1.52 -11.42
N THR A 49 -11.18 -2.52 -12.27
CA THR A 49 -12.16 -2.57 -13.35
C THR A 49 -13.58 -2.67 -12.77
N VAL A 50 -14.59 -2.42 -13.59
CA VAL A 50 -16.00 -2.57 -13.15
C VAL A 50 -16.30 -3.98 -12.65
N TYR A 51 -15.57 -4.99 -13.15
CA TYR A 51 -15.70 -6.41 -12.79
C TYR A 51 -14.76 -6.87 -11.68
N ASP A 52 -14.04 -5.95 -11.01
CA ASP A 52 -13.09 -6.27 -9.93
C ASP A 52 -11.96 -7.25 -10.36
N GLU A 53 -11.46 -7.13 -11.59
CA GLU A 53 -10.49 -8.06 -12.16
C GLU A 53 -9.18 -8.11 -11.37
N ASP A 54 -8.61 -6.94 -10.97
CA ASP A 54 -7.37 -6.90 -10.18
C ASP A 54 -7.55 -7.58 -8.80
N TYR A 55 -8.76 -7.49 -8.22
CA TYR A 55 -9.13 -8.19 -6.99
C TYR A 55 -9.18 -9.71 -7.22
N HIS A 56 -9.89 -10.16 -8.23
CA HIS A 56 -10.04 -11.59 -8.56
C HIS A 56 -8.71 -12.21 -8.99
N GLU A 57 -7.90 -11.53 -9.81
CA GLU A 57 -6.55 -11.96 -10.18
C GLU A 57 -5.67 -12.19 -8.94
N LYS A 58 -5.77 -11.29 -7.93
CA LYS A 58 -5.03 -11.45 -6.68
C LYS A 58 -5.59 -12.62 -5.85
N LEU A 59 -6.90 -12.80 -5.78
CA LEU A 59 -7.55 -13.89 -5.05
C LEU A 59 -7.17 -15.26 -5.64
N ALA A 60 -7.20 -15.37 -6.97
CA ALA A 60 -6.82 -16.57 -7.71
C ALA A 60 -5.31 -16.82 -7.76
N GLY A 61 -4.49 -15.93 -7.21
CA GLY A 61 -3.04 -16.09 -7.22
C GLY A 61 -2.37 -15.89 -8.57
N ILE A 62 -3.07 -15.30 -9.57
CA ILE A 62 -2.52 -15.08 -10.92
C ILE A 62 -1.16 -14.41 -10.85
N GLU A 63 -0.18 -14.94 -11.60
CA GLU A 63 1.21 -14.45 -11.54
C GLU A 63 1.37 -13.05 -12.11
N THR A 64 0.68 -12.75 -13.22
CA THR A 64 0.69 -11.42 -13.85
C THR A 64 -0.50 -10.63 -13.37
N ARG A 65 -0.26 -9.65 -12.50
CA ARG A 65 -1.31 -8.81 -11.92
C ARG A 65 -0.82 -7.40 -11.65
N ARG A 66 -1.76 -6.49 -11.47
CA ARG A 66 -1.48 -5.08 -11.20
C ARG A 66 -2.31 -4.54 -10.06
N LYS A 67 -1.99 -3.32 -9.63
CA LYS A 67 -2.79 -2.50 -8.73
C LYS A 67 -2.54 -1.05 -9.05
N ILE A 68 -3.59 -0.30 -9.21
CA ILE A 68 -3.55 1.14 -9.42
C ILE A 68 -4.17 1.83 -8.21
N ARG A 69 -3.52 2.91 -7.74
CA ARG A 69 -4.04 3.71 -6.63
C ARG A 69 -3.58 5.15 -6.70
N LEU A 70 -4.38 6.04 -6.15
CA LEU A 70 -3.95 7.35 -5.69
C LEU A 70 -3.57 7.26 -4.21
N ARG A 71 -2.47 7.90 -3.83
CA ARG A 71 -2.01 7.95 -2.44
C ARG A 71 -1.78 9.38 -2.01
N CYS A 72 -2.28 9.73 -0.84
CA CYS A 72 -1.90 10.94 -0.12
C CYS A 72 -1.40 10.59 1.29
N TYR A 73 -0.63 11.50 1.86
CA TYR A 73 -0.12 11.40 3.23
C TYR A 73 -0.81 12.41 4.16
N ASP A 74 -1.47 13.38 3.56
CA ASP A 74 -2.25 14.41 4.24
C ASP A 74 -3.45 14.75 3.36
N PRO A 75 -4.70 14.63 3.87
CA PRO A 75 -5.89 15.05 3.12
C PRO A 75 -5.89 16.54 2.73
N ALA A 76 -5.19 17.40 3.47
CA ALA A 76 -5.04 18.81 3.13
C ALA A 76 -4.00 19.06 2.01
N ALA A 77 -3.22 18.05 1.60
CA ALA A 77 -2.18 18.22 0.58
C ALA A 77 -2.76 18.64 -0.78
N GLY A 78 -2.02 19.51 -1.47
CA GLY A 78 -2.34 19.95 -2.84
C GLY A 78 -2.03 18.93 -3.93
N TYR A 79 -1.68 17.67 -3.58
CA TYR A 79 -1.28 16.65 -4.54
C TYR A 79 -1.55 15.23 -4.03
N ALA A 80 -1.53 14.28 -4.95
CA ALA A 80 -1.49 12.85 -4.67
C ALA A 80 -0.45 12.15 -5.57
N MET A 81 -0.09 10.91 -5.21
CA MET A 81 0.75 10.05 -6.02
C MET A 81 -0.11 9.02 -6.74
N LEU A 82 -0.19 9.09 -8.06
CA LEU A 82 -0.73 7.99 -8.86
C LEU A 82 0.34 6.89 -8.92
N GLU A 83 0.01 5.71 -8.42
CA GLU A 83 0.94 4.59 -8.34
C GLU A 83 0.37 3.36 -9.04
N MET A 84 1.18 2.71 -9.85
CA MET A 84 0.90 1.37 -10.39
C MET A 84 1.97 0.40 -9.91
N LYS A 85 1.53 -0.68 -9.27
CA LYS A 85 2.36 -1.83 -8.92
C LYS A 85 1.98 -2.99 -9.82
N GLN A 86 2.93 -3.47 -10.60
CA GLN A 86 2.80 -4.64 -11.46
C GLN A 86 3.62 -5.78 -10.89
N LYS A 87 3.10 -6.98 -10.95
CA LYS A 87 3.81 -8.22 -10.61
C LYS A 87 3.76 -9.16 -11.80
N GLN A 88 4.88 -9.83 -12.07
CA GLN A 88 4.99 -10.90 -13.06
C GLN A 88 5.91 -11.98 -12.48
N GLY A 89 5.33 -13.07 -12.05
CA GLY A 89 6.03 -14.10 -11.29
C GLY A 89 6.66 -13.52 -10.01
N ALA A 90 7.97 -13.66 -9.85
CA ALA A 90 8.74 -13.09 -8.75
C ALA A 90 9.08 -11.60 -8.94
N SER A 91 8.99 -11.07 -10.17
CA SER A 91 9.36 -9.69 -10.49
C SER A 91 8.26 -8.71 -10.10
N GLN A 92 8.67 -7.55 -9.57
CA GLN A 92 7.77 -6.46 -9.23
C GLN A 92 8.29 -5.15 -9.78
N LEU A 93 7.42 -4.40 -10.46
CA LEU A 93 7.67 -3.05 -10.93
C LEU A 93 6.69 -2.11 -10.24
N LYS A 94 7.20 -1.08 -9.59
CA LYS A 94 6.41 0.03 -9.06
C LYS A 94 6.79 1.30 -9.78
N ARG A 95 5.81 1.98 -10.36
CA ARG A 95 5.94 3.31 -10.95
C ARG A 95 4.99 4.27 -10.24
N SER A 96 5.36 5.54 -10.20
CA SER A 96 4.57 6.57 -9.54
C SER A 96 4.71 7.91 -10.27
N LEU A 97 3.62 8.66 -10.31
CA LEU A 97 3.51 10.00 -10.88
C LEU A 97 2.88 10.91 -9.83
N ARG A 98 3.47 12.07 -9.59
CA ARG A 98 2.85 13.12 -8.79
C ARG A 98 1.81 13.85 -9.63
N VAL A 99 0.58 13.92 -9.13
CA VAL A 99 -0.53 14.65 -9.75
C VAL A 99 -1.05 15.71 -8.79
N THR A 100 -1.54 16.83 -9.32
CA THR A 100 -2.17 17.86 -8.48
C THR A 100 -3.47 17.34 -7.88
N ARG A 101 -3.95 18.00 -6.82
CA ARG A 101 -5.26 17.68 -6.21
C ARG A 101 -6.40 17.71 -7.22
N GLU A 102 -6.41 18.71 -8.09
CA GLU A 102 -7.42 18.87 -9.15
C GLU A 102 -7.40 17.66 -10.12
N VAL A 103 -6.22 17.28 -10.59
CA VAL A 103 -6.07 16.09 -11.45
C VAL A 103 -6.52 14.84 -10.70
N ALA A 104 -6.11 14.66 -9.45
CA ALA A 104 -6.52 13.52 -8.65
C ALA A 104 -8.05 13.45 -8.49
N GLN A 105 -8.73 14.57 -8.24
CA GLN A 105 -10.19 14.66 -8.14
C GLN A 105 -10.88 14.26 -9.46
N ARG A 106 -10.36 14.68 -10.61
CA ARG A 106 -10.86 14.24 -11.91
C ARG A 106 -10.68 12.73 -12.12
N LEU A 107 -9.51 12.17 -11.75
CA LEU A 107 -9.30 10.72 -11.82
C LEU A 107 -10.30 9.95 -10.93
N ILE A 108 -10.63 10.47 -9.75
CA ILE A 108 -11.63 9.89 -8.85
C ILE A 108 -13.02 9.84 -9.49
N THR A 109 -13.39 10.82 -10.30
CA THR A 109 -14.67 10.82 -11.02
C THR A 109 -14.67 9.98 -12.29
N GLY A 110 -13.52 9.35 -12.62
CA GLY A 110 -13.36 8.51 -13.82
C GLY A 110 -12.96 9.29 -15.08
N ASP A 111 -12.60 10.54 -14.94
CA ASP A 111 -12.03 11.34 -16.01
C ASP A 111 -10.50 11.24 -16.01
N TYR A 112 -9.98 10.43 -16.92
CA TYR A 112 -8.53 10.16 -17.04
C TYR A 112 -7.82 11.03 -18.07
N ILE A 113 -8.54 11.89 -18.81
CA ILE A 113 -7.99 12.78 -19.84
C ILE A 113 -6.81 13.64 -19.33
N PRO A 114 -6.81 14.18 -18.07
CA PRO A 114 -5.70 14.96 -17.57
C PRO A 114 -4.34 14.26 -17.60
N LEU A 115 -4.31 12.93 -17.60
CA LEU A 115 -3.07 12.16 -17.70
C LEU A 115 -2.36 12.35 -19.05
N LEU A 116 -3.09 12.67 -20.12
CA LEU A 116 -2.52 12.95 -21.44
C LEU A 116 -1.78 14.29 -21.51
N GLN A 117 -2.00 15.18 -20.55
CA GLN A 117 -1.29 16.46 -20.47
C GLN A 117 0.11 16.31 -19.85
N SER A 118 0.40 15.16 -19.24
CA SER A 118 1.72 14.86 -18.70
C SER A 118 2.66 14.42 -19.81
N ARG A 119 3.93 14.87 -19.72
CA ARG A 119 5.01 14.43 -20.63
C ARG A 119 5.57 13.05 -20.29
N GLU A 120 5.16 12.47 -19.16
CA GLU A 120 5.65 11.16 -18.73
C GLU A 120 4.91 10.03 -19.44
N ALA A 121 5.65 9.13 -20.09
CA ALA A 121 5.08 7.96 -20.77
C ALA A 121 4.21 7.09 -19.82
N PHE A 122 4.54 7.07 -18.54
CA PHE A 122 3.76 6.37 -17.52
C PHE A 122 2.34 6.94 -17.37
N ALA A 123 2.16 8.23 -17.52
CA ALA A 123 0.83 8.86 -17.45
C ALA A 123 -0.04 8.41 -18.64
N ALA A 124 0.51 8.41 -19.85
CA ALA A 124 -0.21 7.95 -21.05
C ALA A 124 -0.56 6.46 -20.96
N GLU A 125 0.32 5.63 -20.40
CA GLU A 125 0.03 4.21 -20.15
C GLU A 125 -1.11 4.05 -19.13
N CYS A 126 -1.11 4.82 -18.03
CA CYS A 126 -2.20 4.80 -17.06
C CYS A 126 -3.53 5.22 -17.70
N TYR A 127 -3.53 6.28 -18.52
CA TYR A 127 -4.70 6.71 -19.27
C TYR A 127 -5.25 5.57 -20.14
N ALA A 128 -4.41 5.02 -21.02
CA ALA A 128 -4.83 3.98 -21.95
C ALA A 128 -5.40 2.76 -21.22
N LEU A 129 -4.73 2.32 -20.14
CA LEU A 129 -5.15 1.18 -19.34
C LEU A 129 -6.46 1.44 -18.60
N MET A 130 -6.55 2.58 -17.88
CA MET A 130 -7.71 2.89 -17.05
C MET A 130 -8.94 3.19 -17.89
N GLN A 131 -8.77 3.80 -19.05
CA GLN A 131 -9.86 4.08 -19.98
C GLN A 131 -10.35 2.79 -20.68
N SER A 132 -9.44 2.01 -21.28
CA SER A 132 -9.81 0.83 -22.06
C SER A 132 -10.41 -0.30 -21.22
N ARG A 133 -10.00 -0.43 -19.96
CA ARG A 133 -10.51 -1.46 -19.04
C ARG A 133 -11.55 -0.92 -18.04
N CYS A 134 -12.08 0.26 -18.27
CA CYS A 134 -13.13 0.86 -17.45
C CYS A 134 -12.82 0.84 -15.94
N TYR A 135 -11.59 1.25 -15.56
CA TYR A 135 -11.25 1.36 -14.15
C TYR A 135 -12.16 2.36 -13.43
N ARG A 136 -12.46 2.10 -12.17
CA ARG A 136 -13.27 2.96 -11.29
C ARG A 136 -12.68 2.92 -9.87
N PRO A 137 -12.88 3.96 -9.06
CA PRO A 137 -12.55 3.91 -7.64
C PRO A 137 -13.37 2.81 -6.95
N LYS A 138 -12.74 2.07 -6.03
CA LYS A 138 -13.37 0.92 -5.37
C LYS A 138 -13.32 0.97 -3.85
N ALA A 139 -12.20 1.41 -3.28
CA ALA A 139 -12.06 1.51 -1.84
C ALA A 139 -10.98 2.52 -1.44
N ILE A 140 -11.22 3.28 -0.39
CA ILE A 140 -10.17 4.02 0.32
C ILE A 140 -9.70 3.17 1.49
N VAL A 141 -8.39 3.07 1.65
CA VAL A 141 -7.75 2.44 2.81
C VAL A 141 -6.83 3.45 3.47
N GLU A 142 -6.96 3.58 4.78
CA GLU A 142 -6.11 4.43 5.61
C GLU A 142 -5.46 3.61 6.72
N TYR A 143 -4.25 3.97 7.10
CA TYR A 143 -3.52 3.34 8.20
C TYR A 143 -2.36 4.23 8.66
N ASP A 144 -1.87 3.98 9.87
CA ASP A 144 -0.65 4.60 10.37
C ASP A 144 0.53 3.67 10.15
N ARG A 145 1.64 4.26 9.72
CA ARG A 145 2.89 3.55 9.44
C ARG A 145 4.03 4.07 10.29
N LYS A 146 4.70 3.18 11.01
CA LYS A 146 6.03 3.42 11.56
C LYS A 146 7.06 2.62 10.75
N ALA A 147 8.16 3.24 10.35
CA ALA A 147 9.12 2.63 9.43
C ALA A 147 10.57 2.81 9.90
N PHE A 148 11.38 1.75 9.70
CA PHE A 148 12.80 1.68 10.01
C PHE A 148 13.58 1.29 8.77
N ILE A 149 14.76 1.89 8.58
CA ILE A 149 15.55 1.75 7.36
C ILE A 149 16.99 1.42 7.74
N ALA A 150 17.54 0.37 7.17
CA ALA A 150 18.98 0.11 7.12
C ALA A 150 19.48 0.28 5.68
N LYS A 151 20.69 0.84 5.52
CA LYS A 151 21.29 1.05 4.19
C LYS A 151 21.69 -0.26 3.55
N GLU A 152 22.21 -1.17 4.37
CA GLU A 152 22.64 -2.51 3.99
C GLU A 152 21.45 -3.27 3.41
N ASN A 153 21.67 -3.89 2.25
CA ASN A 153 20.66 -4.66 1.52
C ASN A 153 19.31 -3.92 1.32
N LYS A 154 19.31 -2.58 1.45
CA LYS A 154 18.11 -1.72 1.38
C LYS A 154 16.97 -2.25 2.25
N ILE A 155 17.31 -2.72 3.47
CA ILE A 155 16.33 -3.27 4.38
C ILE A 155 15.40 -2.16 4.85
N ARG A 156 14.09 -2.46 4.80
CA ARG A 156 13.05 -1.60 5.36
C ARG A 156 12.05 -2.46 6.11
N VAL A 157 11.86 -2.17 7.40
CA VAL A 157 10.82 -2.77 8.23
C VAL A 157 9.75 -1.72 8.49
N THR A 158 8.48 -2.07 8.28
CA THR A 158 7.35 -1.18 8.54
C THR A 158 6.30 -1.86 9.39
N PHE A 159 5.68 -1.10 10.28
CA PHE A 159 4.54 -1.51 11.10
C PHE A 159 3.34 -0.67 10.69
N ASP A 160 2.32 -1.31 10.14
CA ASP A 160 1.08 -0.69 9.70
C ASP A 160 -0.02 -1.05 10.69
N SER A 161 -0.52 -0.07 11.42
CA SER A 161 -1.54 -0.20 12.46
C SER A 161 -2.80 0.60 12.11
N ARG A 162 -3.89 0.37 12.85
CA ARG A 162 -5.17 1.07 12.69
C ARG A 162 -5.64 1.08 11.24
N ILE A 163 -5.63 -0.10 10.60
CA ILE A 163 -6.00 -0.23 9.19
C ILE A 163 -7.51 -0.17 9.07
N VAL A 164 -8.00 0.90 8.46
CA VAL A 164 -9.42 1.17 8.23
C VAL A 164 -9.70 1.36 6.76
N ALA A 165 -10.94 1.13 6.32
CA ALA A 165 -11.34 1.33 4.93
C ALA A 165 -12.79 1.80 4.80
N THR A 166 -13.10 2.35 3.63
CA THR A 166 -14.46 2.66 3.19
C THR A 166 -14.64 2.35 1.70
N GLU A 167 -15.84 1.92 1.34
CA GLU A 167 -16.33 1.78 -0.04
C GLU A 167 -17.53 2.71 -0.30
N SER A 168 -17.94 3.51 0.70
CA SER A 168 -19.09 4.40 0.60
C SER A 168 -18.74 5.81 0.13
N SER A 169 -17.48 6.20 0.23
CA SER A 169 -16.95 7.47 -0.27
C SER A 169 -15.60 7.25 -0.93
N PHE A 170 -15.34 7.99 -2.00
CA PHE A 170 -14.08 7.93 -2.76
C PHE A 170 -13.33 9.26 -2.75
N ASP A 171 -13.78 10.25 -1.97
CA ASP A 171 -13.04 11.50 -1.83
C ASP A 171 -11.77 11.28 -1.01
N LEU A 172 -10.65 11.15 -1.70
CA LEU A 172 -9.33 10.90 -1.09
C LEU A 172 -8.92 12.03 -0.13
N PHE A 173 -9.48 13.24 -0.31
CA PHE A 173 -9.09 14.44 0.41
C PHE A 173 -10.10 14.88 1.48
N ASP A 174 -11.18 14.13 1.66
CA ASP A 174 -12.13 14.40 2.75
C ASP A 174 -11.47 14.03 4.11
N GLU A 175 -11.43 15.01 5.03
CA GLU A 175 -10.84 14.81 6.35
C GLU A 175 -11.71 13.96 7.28
N ARG A 176 -13.01 13.83 7.00
CA ARG A 176 -14.02 13.22 7.87
C ARG A 176 -14.65 11.97 7.28
N LEU A 177 -13.85 11.16 6.59
CA LEU A 177 -14.34 9.89 6.03
C LEU A 177 -14.82 8.94 7.15
N ASN A 178 -16.02 8.42 6.96
CA ASN A 178 -16.50 7.32 7.79
C ASN A 178 -15.84 6.02 7.32
N MET A 179 -14.96 5.45 8.14
CA MET A 179 -14.17 4.27 7.83
C MET A 179 -14.34 3.20 8.90
N ALA A 180 -14.43 1.93 8.48
CA ALA A 180 -14.51 0.78 9.35
C ALA A 180 -13.16 0.04 9.45
N PRO A 181 -12.81 -0.55 10.61
CA PRO A 181 -11.65 -1.41 10.74
C PRO A 181 -11.73 -2.61 9.79
N VAL A 182 -10.62 -2.93 9.12
CA VAL A 182 -10.52 -4.11 8.23
C VAL A 182 -9.73 -5.26 8.85
N LEU A 183 -9.13 -5.02 9.99
CA LEU A 183 -8.49 -5.98 10.88
C LEU A 183 -8.89 -5.67 12.32
N ASP A 184 -8.62 -6.61 13.23
CA ASP A 184 -8.72 -6.35 14.66
C ASP A 184 -7.93 -5.09 15.02
N PRO A 185 -8.47 -4.17 15.85
CA PRO A 185 -7.77 -2.94 16.24
C PRO A 185 -6.40 -3.16 16.90
N GLY A 186 -6.23 -4.32 17.57
CA GLY A 186 -4.96 -4.73 18.17
C GLY A 186 -3.98 -5.37 17.19
N ALA A 187 -4.38 -5.58 15.93
CA ALA A 187 -3.54 -6.20 14.93
C ALA A 187 -2.67 -5.18 14.17
N VAL A 188 -1.41 -5.53 13.95
CA VAL A 188 -0.43 -4.74 13.21
C VAL A 188 0.14 -5.59 12.08
N VAL A 189 0.22 -5.03 10.88
CA VAL A 189 0.88 -5.67 9.76
C VAL A 189 2.34 -5.23 9.72
N MET A 190 3.24 -6.13 10.11
CA MET A 190 4.68 -5.94 9.93
C MET A 190 5.08 -6.36 8.52
N GLU A 191 5.75 -5.47 7.78
CA GLU A 191 6.27 -5.74 6.44
C GLU A 191 7.79 -5.56 6.42
N VAL A 192 8.51 -6.58 5.97
CA VAL A 192 9.97 -6.59 5.86
C VAL A 192 10.36 -6.65 4.39
N LYS A 193 11.13 -5.67 3.93
CA LYS A 193 11.67 -5.60 2.57
C LYS A 193 13.17 -5.57 2.60
N TYR A 194 13.80 -6.35 1.73
CA TYR A 194 15.26 -6.38 1.60
C TYR A 194 15.68 -6.87 0.22
N ASN A 195 16.93 -6.59 -0.13
CA ASN A 195 17.57 -7.09 -1.34
C ASN A 195 18.55 -8.20 -0.96
N GLY A 196 18.48 -9.35 -1.66
CA GLY A 196 19.37 -10.48 -1.40
C GLY A 196 19.05 -11.20 -0.09
N PHE A 197 19.68 -10.83 1.01
CA PHE A 197 19.48 -11.49 2.31
C PHE A 197 19.19 -10.49 3.44
N LEU A 198 18.45 -10.95 4.44
CA LEU A 198 18.16 -10.21 5.66
C LEU A 198 19.30 -10.44 6.67
N LEU A 199 19.84 -9.35 7.22
CA LEU A 199 20.92 -9.41 8.22
C LEU A 199 20.46 -10.15 9.48
N ASP A 200 21.29 -11.03 10.03
CA ASP A 200 20.91 -11.94 11.11
C ASP A 200 20.48 -11.22 12.39
N TYR A 201 21.14 -10.11 12.74
CA TYR A 201 20.74 -9.35 13.92
C TYR A 201 19.34 -8.73 13.75
N ILE A 202 19.00 -8.22 12.55
CA ILE A 202 17.65 -7.71 12.25
C ILE A 202 16.65 -8.87 12.28
N ARG A 203 17.01 -10.03 11.68
CA ARG A 203 16.17 -11.24 11.71
C ARG A 203 15.81 -11.66 13.12
N ARG A 204 16.79 -11.65 14.05
CA ARG A 204 16.57 -11.98 15.47
C ARG A 204 15.65 -10.97 16.16
N MET A 205 15.81 -9.66 15.87
CA MET A 205 14.98 -8.59 16.45
C MET A 205 13.52 -8.65 16.01
N ILE A 206 13.27 -9.01 14.75
CA ILE A 206 11.89 -9.14 14.24
C ILE A 206 11.26 -10.48 14.60
N ASN A 207 12.05 -11.47 15.00
CA ASN A 207 11.65 -12.80 15.49
C ASN A 207 10.41 -13.38 14.76
N THR A 208 10.59 -13.80 13.52
CA THR A 208 9.49 -14.30 12.68
C THR A 208 9.40 -15.82 12.61
N VAL A 209 10.18 -16.53 13.44
CA VAL A 209 10.36 -18.00 13.36
C VAL A 209 9.03 -18.74 13.55
N ASP A 210 8.15 -18.22 14.42
CA ASP A 210 6.87 -18.85 14.76
C ASP A 210 5.67 -18.17 14.07
N GLN A 211 5.90 -17.31 13.07
CA GLN A 211 4.83 -16.54 12.44
C GLN A 211 4.60 -16.95 11.00
N SER A 212 3.35 -17.21 10.68
CA SER A 212 2.92 -17.45 9.30
C SER A 212 3.09 -16.21 8.43
N GLU A 213 3.75 -16.37 7.30
CA GLU A 213 3.86 -15.30 6.30
C GLU A 213 2.49 -15.04 5.67
N LEU A 214 2.06 -13.78 5.69
CA LEU A 214 0.76 -13.37 5.16
C LEU A 214 0.86 -12.92 3.71
N SER A 215 0.02 -13.47 2.86
CA SER A 215 -0.22 -12.94 1.50
C SER A 215 -1.27 -11.82 1.48
N VAL A 216 -1.40 -11.06 2.56
CA VAL A 216 -2.46 -10.07 2.70
C VAL A 216 -2.15 -8.77 1.96
N SER A 217 -3.18 -8.27 1.29
CA SER A 217 -3.18 -6.97 0.65
C SER A 217 -4.26 -6.10 1.30
N LYS A 218 -3.92 -4.88 1.71
CA LYS A 218 -4.87 -3.94 2.29
C LYS A 218 -6.11 -3.70 1.41
N TYR A 219 -5.94 -3.67 0.09
CA TYR A 219 -7.05 -3.61 -0.85
C TYR A 219 -7.96 -4.84 -0.74
N MET A 220 -7.38 -6.05 -0.67
CA MET A 220 -8.17 -7.27 -0.46
C MET A 220 -8.99 -7.22 0.83
N LEU A 221 -8.37 -6.81 1.94
CA LEU A 221 -9.04 -6.68 3.24
C LEU A 221 -10.22 -5.70 3.16
N ALA A 222 -10.02 -4.54 2.52
CA ALA A 222 -11.08 -3.55 2.33
C ALA A 222 -12.28 -4.13 1.58
N ARG A 223 -12.02 -4.81 0.45
CA ARG A 223 -13.07 -5.42 -0.37
C ARG A 223 -13.78 -6.57 0.32
N GLN A 224 -13.05 -7.41 1.08
CA GLN A 224 -13.65 -8.52 1.84
C GLN A 224 -14.62 -8.04 2.91
N ASN A 225 -14.34 -6.93 3.59
CA ASN A 225 -15.27 -6.34 4.54
C ASN A 225 -16.55 -5.86 3.84
N GLY A 226 -16.43 -5.19 2.70
CA GLY A 226 -17.60 -4.75 1.92
C GLY A 226 -18.48 -5.92 1.47
N TYR A 227 -17.91 -7.07 1.12
CA TYR A 227 -18.68 -8.27 0.76
C TYR A 227 -19.39 -8.92 1.96
N ARG A 228 -18.81 -8.87 3.17
CA ARG A 228 -19.44 -9.42 4.39
C ARG A 228 -20.69 -8.67 4.83
N TYR A 229 -20.82 -7.39 4.50
CA TYR A 229 -21.97 -6.56 4.87
C TYR A 229 -23.01 -6.45 3.73
N ARG A 230 -22.82 -7.11 2.59
CA ARG A 230 -23.78 -7.14 1.47
C ARG A 230 -24.68 -8.39 1.49
N LEU A 231 -24.54 -9.28 2.46
CA LEU A 231 -25.41 -10.41 2.76
C LEU A 231 -26.36 -10.05 3.91
#